data_4b78655ddcf4acdf968c139544f1e3f1
#
_entry.id   4b78655ddcf4acdf968c139544f1e3f1
#
_cell.length_a   1.000
_cell.length_b   1.000
_cell.length_c   1.000
_cell.angle_alpha   90.00
_cell.angle_beta   90.00
_cell.angle_gamma   90.00
#
_symmetry.space_group_name_H-M   'P 1'
#
loop_
_entity.id
_entity.type
_entity.pdbx_description
1 polymer ?
#
loop_
_entity_poly.entity_id
_entity_poly.type
_entity_poly.pdbx_seq_one_letter_code
_entity_poly.pdbx_strand_id
1 'polypeptide(L)'
;MPVLFKYTEPLLGVWKIEESSEELLSMLEQTSEYLPFLQQIKTEKRRQEWLASRVLLKELAGEELLIAYHDDGAPYLPDSSLSLSISHTNGYAAVLLQEQGAAGIDIEYRSDRVLKIRSRFMSPEENASVGPDYETEHLLVHWCAKEALFKM
;
A
#
# COMPACT_ATOMS: atom_id res chain seq x y z
N MET A 1 3.09 3.09 -18.94
CA MET A 1 2.38 2.37 -17.86
C MET A 1 2.97 2.74 -16.52
N PRO A 2 2.16 3.25 -15.62
CA PRO A 2 2.65 3.61 -14.30
C PRO A 2 2.86 2.45 -13.32
N VAL A 3 2.56 1.21 -13.72
CA VAL A 3 2.97 0.03 -12.96
C VAL A 3 4.49 -0.05 -12.99
N LEU A 4 5.11 0.17 -11.84
CA LEU A 4 6.55 0.19 -11.72
C LEU A 4 7.13 -1.24 -11.74
N PHE A 5 6.49 -2.16 -11.03
CA PHE A 5 6.79 -3.58 -11.14
C PHE A 5 5.57 -4.42 -10.71
N LYS A 6 5.59 -5.70 -11.09
CA LYS A 6 4.53 -6.65 -10.81
C LYS A 6 5.14 -8.04 -10.63
N TYR A 7 4.76 -8.71 -9.53
CA TYR A 7 5.00 -10.13 -9.31
C TYR A 7 3.70 -10.89 -9.44
N THR A 8 3.77 -12.13 -9.88
CA THR A 8 2.61 -13.00 -10.10
C THR A 8 2.39 -14.03 -9.00
N GLU A 9 3.42 -14.33 -8.19
CA GLU A 9 3.34 -15.28 -7.07
C GLU A 9 4.22 -14.81 -5.91
N PRO A 10 3.66 -14.14 -4.90
CA PRO A 10 2.28 -13.60 -4.80
C PRO A 10 2.01 -12.47 -5.80
N LEU A 11 0.74 -12.14 -6.01
CA LEU A 11 0.37 -11.00 -6.83
C LEU A 11 0.71 -9.70 -6.10
N LEU A 12 1.73 -9.05 -6.56
CA LEU A 12 2.25 -7.83 -5.96
C LEU A 12 2.52 -6.80 -7.05
N GLY A 13 2.08 -5.58 -6.82
CA GLY A 13 2.36 -4.49 -7.73
C GLY A 13 2.65 -3.18 -7.01
N VAL A 14 3.38 -2.31 -7.68
CA VAL A 14 3.62 -0.93 -7.26
C VAL A 14 3.26 -0.02 -8.43
N TRP A 15 2.48 1.01 -8.13
CA TRP A 15 2.04 2.01 -9.09
C TRP A 15 2.70 3.34 -8.76
N LYS A 16 3.41 3.90 -9.73
CA LYS A 16 3.91 5.27 -9.62
C LYS A 16 2.80 6.20 -10.06
N ILE A 17 2.37 7.08 -9.17
CA ILE A 17 1.21 7.94 -9.40
C ILE A 17 1.65 9.18 -10.20
N GLU A 18 1.27 9.23 -11.45
CA GLU A 18 1.53 10.37 -12.35
C GLU A 18 0.22 10.97 -12.87
N GLU A 19 -0.90 10.26 -12.68
CA GLU A 19 -2.22 10.64 -13.15
C GLU A 19 -2.94 11.53 -12.13
N SER A 20 -3.86 12.37 -12.63
CA SER A 20 -4.82 13.06 -11.78
C SER A 20 -5.87 12.08 -11.24
N SER A 21 -6.61 12.49 -10.22
CA SER A 21 -7.71 11.68 -9.71
C SER A 21 -8.78 11.42 -10.76
N GLU A 22 -9.04 12.38 -11.63
CA GLU A 22 -9.98 12.23 -12.74
C GLU A 22 -9.51 11.17 -13.75
N GLU A 23 -8.23 11.20 -14.09
CA GLU A 23 -7.63 10.21 -15.00
C GLU A 23 -7.68 8.80 -14.39
N LEU A 24 -7.34 8.67 -13.10
CA LEU A 24 -7.41 7.38 -12.40
C LEU A 24 -8.84 6.86 -12.34
N LEU A 25 -9.81 7.72 -12.03
CA LEU A 25 -11.21 7.34 -11.98
C LEU A 25 -11.70 6.85 -13.35
N SER A 26 -11.21 7.44 -14.44
CA SER A 26 -11.57 7.03 -15.80
C SER A 26 -11.10 5.62 -16.16
N MET A 27 -10.13 5.09 -15.44
CA MET A 27 -9.63 3.71 -15.61
C MET A 27 -10.50 2.67 -14.90
N LEU A 28 -11.48 3.11 -14.11
CA LEU A 28 -12.39 2.26 -13.35
C LEU A 28 -13.80 2.31 -13.98
N GLU A 29 -14.51 1.21 -13.84
CA GLU A 29 -15.86 1.07 -14.43
C GLU A 29 -16.98 1.36 -13.43
N GLN A 30 -16.77 1.01 -12.15
CA GLN A 30 -17.76 1.13 -11.10
C GLN A 30 -17.71 2.50 -10.40
N THR A 31 -17.67 3.58 -11.19
CA THR A 31 -17.50 4.95 -10.70
C THR A 31 -18.55 5.36 -9.66
N SER A 32 -19.79 4.90 -9.81
CA SER A 32 -20.87 5.19 -8.87
C SER A 32 -20.59 4.66 -7.45
N GLU A 33 -19.85 3.57 -7.34
CA GLU A 33 -19.45 3.00 -6.05
C GLU A 33 -18.37 3.81 -5.36
N TYR A 34 -17.52 4.49 -6.13
CA TYR A 34 -16.38 5.26 -5.60
C TYR A 34 -16.72 6.70 -5.26
N LEU A 35 -17.65 7.32 -6.00
CA LEU A 35 -17.97 8.74 -5.85
C LEU A 35 -18.32 9.16 -4.40
N PRO A 36 -19.14 8.41 -3.63
CA PRO A 36 -19.44 8.81 -2.27
C PRO A 36 -18.21 8.91 -1.37
N PHE A 37 -17.24 8.02 -1.56
CA PHE A 37 -15.98 8.04 -0.80
C PHE A 37 -15.09 9.19 -1.24
N LEU A 38 -14.98 9.43 -2.54
CA LEU A 38 -14.16 10.52 -3.09
C LEU A 38 -14.64 11.89 -2.63
N GLN A 39 -15.93 12.07 -2.47
CA GLN A 39 -16.50 13.33 -1.97
C GLN A 39 -16.08 13.63 -0.54
N GLN A 40 -15.75 12.62 0.25
CA GLN A 40 -15.29 12.78 1.63
C GLN A 40 -13.78 13.04 1.73
N ILE A 41 -13.03 12.79 0.67
CA ILE A 41 -11.58 12.98 0.65
C ILE A 41 -11.27 14.43 0.26
N LYS A 42 -10.58 15.15 1.15
CA LYS A 42 -10.39 16.60 1.02
C LYS A 42 -9.30 17.04 0.06
N THR A 43 -8.26 16.21 -0.14
CA THR A 43 -7.09 16.59 -0.94
C THR A 43 -6.99 15.78 -2.22
N GLU A 44 -6.48 16.39 -3.28
CA GLU A 44 -6.20 15.74 -4.55
C GLU A 44 -5.20 14.59 -4.37
N LYS A 45 -4.13 14.84 -3.62
CA LYS A 45 -3.11 13.82 -3.33
C LYS A 45 -3.73 12.56 -2.71
N ARG A 46 -4.61 12.72 -1.73
CA ARG A 46 -5.26 11.57 -1.07
C ARG A 46 -6.23 10.85 -2.02
N ARG A 47 -6.93 11.59 -2.87
CA ARG A 47 -7.78 10.98 -3.91
C ARG A 47 -6.97 10.16 -4.89
N GLN A 48 -5.81 10.68 -5.31
CA GLN A 48 -4.89 9.95 -6.20
C GLN A 48 -4.41 8.66 -5.57
N GLU A 49 -3.97 8.69 -4.32
CA GLU A 49 -3.50 7.50 -3.59
C GLU A 49 -4.61 6.47 -3.46
N TRP A 50 -5.81 6.91 -3.10
CA TRP A 50 -6.97 6.05 -2.93
C TRP A 50 -7.38 5.38 -4.24
N LEU A 51 -7.44 6.14 -5.32
CA LEU A 51 -7.81 5.62 -6.64
C LEU A 51 -6.70 4.75 -7.25
N ALA A 52 -5.45 5.13 -7.09
CA ALA A 52 -4.32 4.35 -7.61
C ALA A 52 -4.31 2.94 -7.03
N SER A 53 -4.62 2.76 -5.76
CA SER A 53 -4.72 1.43 -5.15
C SER A 53 -5.81 0.58 -5.80
N ARG A 54 -6.94 1.18 -6.19
CA ARG A 54 -8.05 0.48 -6.85
C ARG A 54 -7.72 0.12 -8.31
N VAL A 55 -7.07 1.02 -9.01
CA VAL A 55 -6.62 0.75 -10.39
C VAL A 55 -5.56 -0.36 -10.39
N LEU A 56 -4.61 -0.29 -9.46
CA LEU A 56 -3.58 -1.32 -9.32
C LEU A 56 -4.19 -2.69 -8.96
N LEU A 57 -5.16 -2.71 -8.05
CA LEU A 57 -5.89 -3.93 -7.71
C LEU A 57 -6.55 -4.55 -8.95
N LYS A 58 -7.20 -3.73 -9.77
CA LYS A 58 -7.81 -4.18 -11.03
C LYS A 58 -6.77 -4.80 -11.96
N GLU A 59 -5.61 -4.18 -12.10
CA GLU A 59 -4.52 -4.70 -12.92
C GLU A 59 -4.00 -6.05 -12.42
N LEU A 60 -3.86 -6.21 -11.11
CA LEU A 60 -3.36 -7.44 -10.50
C LEU A 60 -4.38 -8.57 -10.57
N ALA A 61 -5.63 -8.28 -10.26
CA ALA A 61 -6.69 -9.28 -10.20
C ALA A 61 -7.23 -9.65 -11.59
N GLY A 62 -7.03 -8.81 -12.60
CA GLY A 62 -7.61 -9.00 -13.92
C GLY A 62 -9.08 -8.61 -14.02
N GLU A 63 -9.68 -8.13 -12.94
CA GLU A 63 -11.05 -7.64 -12.87
C GLU A 63 -11.18 -6.56 -11.79
N GLU A 64 -12.21 -5.74 -11.89
CA GLU A 64 -12.46 -4.68 -10.93
C GLU A 64 -13.16 -5.24 -9.69
N LEU A 65 -12.44 -5.29 -8.57
CA LEU A 65 -12.93 -5.76 -7.29
C LEU A 65 -13.15 -4.57 -6.35
N LEU A 66 -14.31 -4.55 -5.70
CA LEU A 66 -14.60 -3.54 -4.68
C LEU A 66 -13.95 -3.91 -3.36
N ILE A 67 -13.42 -2.91 -2.68
CA ILE A 67 -12.80 -3.06 -1.37
C ILE A 67 -13.78 -2.65 -0.29
N ALA A 68 -13.97 -3.50 0.69
CA ALA A 68 -14.69 -3.17 1.92
C ALA A 68 -13.70 -3.07 3.09
N TYR A 69 -14.15 -2.56 4.23
CA TYR A 69 -13.32 -2.38 5.40
C TYR A 69 -13.99 -3.01 6.61
N HIS A 70 -13.19 -3.70 7.41
CA HIS A 70 -13.61 -4.18 8.73
C HIS A 70 -13.73 -3.00 9.70
N ASP A 71 -14.32 -3.25 10.89
CA ASP A 71 -14.51 -2.21 11.91
C ASP A 71 -13.19 -1.61 12.40
N ASP A 72 -12.10 -2.38 12.35
CA ASP A 72 -10.76 -1.93 12.71
C ASP A 72 -10.06 -1.14 11.59
N GLY A 73 -10.71 -0.98 10.44
CA GLY A 73 -10.17 -0.26 9.29
C GLY A 73 -9.37 -1.12 8.31
N ALA A 74 -9.21 -2.41 8.56
CA ALA A 74 -8.48 -3.30 7.66
C ALA A 74 -9.28 -3.55 6.37
N PRO A 75 -8.66 -3.43 5.19
CA PRO A 75 -9.35 -3.68 3.93
C PRO A 75 -9.53 -5.17 3.66
N TYR A 76 -10.61 -5.51 2.98
CA TYR A 76 -10.84 -6.88 2.50
C TYR A 76 -11.67 -6.87 1.21
N LEU A 77 -11.71 -8.01 0.54
CA LEU A 77 -12.46 -8.20 -0.71
C LEU A 77 -13.68 -9.08 -0.44
N PRO A 78 -14.90 -8.50 -0.33
CA PRO A 78 -16.10 -9.28 0.00
C PRO A 78 -16.48 -10.30 -1.08
N ASP A 79 -16.12 -10.05 -2.34
CA ASP A 79 -16.47 -10.89 -3.47
C ASP A 79 -15.32 -11.80 -3.93
N SER A 80 -14.30 -11.97 -3.11
CA SER A 80 -13.12 -12.78 -3.44
C SER A 80 -12.58 -13.48 -2.20
N SER A 81 -11.97 -14.64 -2.40
CA SER A 81 -11.25 -15.38 -1.35
C SER A 81 -9.83 -14.86 -1.12
N LEU A 82 -9.36 -13.94 -1.96
CA LEU A 82 -8.02 -13.39 -1.84
C LEU A 82 -7.89 -12.49 -0.62
N SER A 83 -6.76 -12.58 0.06
CA SER A 83 -6.35 -11.63 1.09
C SER A 83 -5.72 -10.41 0.43
N LEU A 84 -6.00 -9.23 0.95
CA LEU A 84 -5.58 -7.95 0.40
C LEU A 84 -4.77 -7.17 1.42
N SER A 85 -3.69 -6.55 1.00
CA SER A 85 -3.00 -5.51 1.75
C SER A 85 -2.63 -4.36 0.83
N ILE A 86 -2.74 -3.14 1.35
CA ILE A 86 -2.50 -1.90 0.61
C ILE A 86 -1.55 -1.02 1.42
N SER A 87 -0.62 -0.40 0.74
CA SER A 87 0.22 0.65 1.31
C SER A 87 0.43 1.76 0.29
N HIS A 88 0.64 2.95 0.77
CA HIS A 88 1.01 4.08 -0.09
C HIS A 88 2.03 4.95 0.63
N THR A 89 2.87 5.57 -0.16
CA THR A 89 3.82 6.58 0.26
C THR A 89 3.86 7.67 -0.80
N ASN A 90 4.59 8.71 -0.56
CA ASN A 90 4.61 9.89 -1.42
C ASN A 90 4.80 9.54 -2.91
N GLY A 91 3.71 9.59 -3.68
CA GLY A 91 3.72 9.34 -5.12
C GLY A 91 3.65 7.87 -5.54
N TYR A 92 3.45 6.93 -4.60
CA TYR A 92 3.41 5.51 -4.91
C TYR A 92 2.30 4.80 -4.15
N ALA A 93 1.72 3.79 -4.78
CA ALA A 93 0.79 2.86 -4.14
C ALA A 93 1.29 1.43 -4.36
N ALA A 94 1.07 0.57 -3.39
CA ALA A 94 1.43 -0.85 -3.47
C ALA A 94 0.24 -1.70 -3.05
N VAL A 95 0.04 -2.82 -3.73
CA VAL A 95 -1.04 -3.78 -3.44
C VAL A 95 -0.46 -5.18 -3.46
N LEU A 96 -0.83 -5.96 -2.46
CA LEU A 96 -0.51 -7.38 -2.35
C LEU A 96 -1.80 -8.18 -2.28
N LEU A 97 -1.91 -9.19 -3.14
CA LEU A 97 -2.99 -10.19 -3.12
C LEU A 97 -2.39 -11.57 -2.85
N GLN A 98 -3.03 -12.33 -1.99
CA GLN A 98 -2.56 -13.67 -1.61
C GLN A 98 -3.72 -14.64 -1.53
N GLU A 99 -3.55 -15.82 -2.13
CA GLU A 99 -4.59 -16.85 -2.16
C GLU A 99 -4.78 -17.54 -0.81
N GLN A 100 -3.69 -17.75 -0.08
CA GLN A 100 -3.71 -18.44 1.20
C GLN A 100 -3.02 -17.62 2.28
N GLY A 101 -3.65 -17.55 3.45
CA GLY A 101 -3.11 -16.85 4.60
C GLY A 101 -3.34 -15.35 4.55
N ALA A 102 -2.81 -14.66 5.54
CA ALA A 102 -2.90 -13.22 5.65
C ALA A 102 -1.90 -12.52 4.72
N ALA A 103 -2.21 -11.30 4.32
CA ALA A 103 -1.35 -10.48 3.49
C ALA A 103 -0.97 -9.19 4.23
N GLY A 104 0.29 -8.81 4.15
CA GLY A 104 0.76 -7.55 4.70
C GLY A 104 1.84 -6.96 3.81
N ILE A 105 1.68 -5.69 3.45
CA ILE A 105 2.66 -4.95 2.64
C ILE A 105 2.86 -3.55 3.22
N ASP A 106 4.07 -3.07 3.16
CA ASP A 106 4.39 -1.69 3.45
C ASP A 106 5.37 -1.14 2.42
N ILE A 107 5.16 0.11 2.04
CA ILE A 107 6.04 0.85 1.14
C ILE A 107 6.38 2.19 1.79
N GLU A 108 7.66 2.51 1.83
CA GLU A 108 8.14 3.74 2.46
C GLU A 108 9.06 4.50 1.53
N TYR A 109 8.94 5.82 1.57
CA TYR A 109 9.87 6.70 0.89
C TYR A 109 11.15 6.80 1.70
N ARG A 110 12.31 6.71 1.04
CA ARG A 110 13.60 6.82 1.71
C ARG A 110 13.76 8.22 2.30
N SER A 111 13.81 8.31 3.61
CA SER A 111 14.03 9.57 4.33
C SER A 111 14.71 9.29 5.67
N ASP A 112 15.33 10.31 6.24
CA ASP A 112 15.99 10.20 7.55
C ASP A 112 15.01 10.33 8.73
N ARG A 113 13.71 10.42 8.47
CA ARG A 113 12.68 10.44 9.51
C ARG A 113 12.78 9.23 10.44
N VAL A 114 13.10 8.08 9.87
CA VAL A 114 13.23 6.81 10.60
C VAL A 114 14.29 6.88 11.69
N LEU A 115 15.35 7.67 11.50
CA LEU A 115 16.40 7.90 12.49
C LEU A 115 15.86 8.54 13.76
N LYS A 116 14.90 9.45 13.61
CA LYS A 116 14.31 10.20 14.73
C LYS A 116 13.35 9.36 15.56
N ILE A 117 12.75 8.34 14.96
CA ILE A 117 11.73 7.52 15.62
C ILE A 117 12.22 6.09 15.93
N ARG A 118 13.52 5.81 15.73
CA ARG A 118 14.05 4.45 15.88
C ARG A 118 13.77 3.81 17.25
N SER A 119 13.78 4.59 18.31
CA SER A 119 13.49 4.12 19.68
C SER A 119 12.05 3.64 19.86
N ARG A 120 11.14 4.00 18.93
CA ARG A 120 9.72 3.63 19.01
C ARG A 120 9.43 2.23 18.45
N PHE A 121 10.31 1.71 17.61
CA PHE A 121 10.07 0.44 16.92
C PHE A 121 11.23 -0.56 16.98
N MET A 122 12.42 -0.14 17.45
CA MET A 122 13.61 -0.98 17.52
C MET A 122 13.87 -1.45 18.94
N SER A 123 14.06 -2.76 19.12
CA SER A 123 14.53 -3.30 20.39
C SER A 123 16.03 -3.01 20.58
N PRO A 124 16.59 -3.13 21.82
CA PRO A 124 18.03 -2.96 22.02
C PRO A 124 18.88 -3.90 21.17
N GLU A 125 18.45 -5.15 21.01
CA GLU A 125 19.16 -6.16 20.22
C GLU A 125 19.13 -5.79 18.72
N GLU A 126 17.98 -5.36 18.21
CA GLU A 126 17.85 -4.90 16.83
C GLU A 126 18.71 -3.67 16.58
N ASN A 127 18.72 -2.70 17.49
CA ASN A 127 19.56 -1.52 17.38
C ASN A 127 21.05 -1.87 17.34
N ALA A 128 21.48 -2.84 18.11
CA ALA A 128 22.87 -3.30 18.14
C ALA A 128 23.31 -3.92 16.80
N SER A 129 22.34 -4.45 16.01
CA SER A 129 22.62 -5.05 14.70
C SER A 129 22.77 -4.02 13.59
N VAL A 130 22.35 -2.77 13.80
CA VAL A 130 22.42 -1.71 12.80
C VAL A 130 23.79 -1.06 12.82
N GLY A 131 24.56 -1.28 11.75
CA GLY A 131 25.88 -0.66 11.60
C GLY A 131 25.78 0.78 11.10
N PRO A 132 26.92 1.52 11.09
CA PRO A 132 26.94 2.90 10.61
C PRO A 132 26.74 3.03 9.11
N ASP A 133 27.05 1.98 8.36
CA ASP A 133 26.84 1.95 6.92
C ASP A 133 25.38 1.56 6.62
N TYR A 134 24.73 2.33 5.76
CA TYR A 134 23.32 2.11 5.38
C TYR A 134 22.34 2.12 6.55
N GLU A 135 22.60 2.92 7.58
CA GLU A 135 21.76 3.00 8.79
C GLU A 135 20.29 3.31 8.46
N THR A 136 20.04 4.31 7.62
CA THR A 136 18.68 4.70 7.21
C THR A 136 17.97 3.53 6.53
N GLU A 137 18.64 2.86 5.61
CA GLU A 137 18.08 1.72 4.88
C GLU A 137 17.75 0.54 5.80
N HIS A 138 18.65 0.20 6.72
CA HIS A 138 18.42 -0.85 7.72
C HIS A 138 17.20 -0.54 8.59
N LEU A 139 17.11 0.69 9.08
CA LEU A 139 15.98 1.11 9.92
C LEU A 139 14.67 1.11 9.12
N LEU A 140 14.70 1.53 7.85
CA LEU A 140 13.52 1.50 6.99
C LEU A 140 13.04 0.07 6.73
N VAL A 141 13.96 -0.87 6.51
CA VAL A 141 13.61 -2.30 6.34
C VAL A 141 12.93 -2.84 7.59
N HIS A 142 13.47 -2.55 8.78
CA HIS A 142 12.83 -2.93 10.05
C HIS A 142 11.44 -2.32 10.18
N TRP A 143 11.30 -1.02 9.89
CA TRP A 143 10.03 -0.32 9.94
C TRP A 143 9.01 -0.94 9.00
N CYS A 144 9.36 -1.11 7.72
CA CYS A 144 8.47 -1.70 6.72
C CYS A 144 8.06 -3.13 7.09
N ALA A 145 8.99 -3.94 7.57
CA ALA A 145 8.71 -5.31 7.97
C ALA A 145 7.69 -5.35 9.13
N LYS A 146 7.86 -4.49 10.13
CA LYS A 146 6.94 -4.41 11.27
C LYS A 146 5.58 -3.88 10.89
N GLU A 147 5.51 -2.86 10.02
CA GLU A 147 4.25 -2.34 9.49
C GLU A 147 3.51 -3.41 8.67
N ALA A 148 4.22 -4.14 7.82
CA ALA A 148 3.63 -5.23 7.04
C ALA A 148 3.09 -6.34 7.95
N LEU A 149 3.86 -6.75 8.96
CA LEU A 149 3.42 -7.76 9.93
C LEU A 149 2.20 -7.31 10.73
N PHE A 150 2.14 -6.03 11.10
CA PHE A 150 0.98 -5.46 11.81
C PHE A 150 -0.29 -5.55 10.98
N LYS A 151 -0.20 -5.45 9.67
CA LYS A 151 -1.34 -5.53 8.75
C LYS A 151 -1.85 -6.96 8.52
N MET A 152 -1.07 -7.94 8.86
CA MET A 152 -1.47 -9.35 8.73
C MET A 152 -2.44 -9.78 9.83
#